data_e51a621f251447e1554daab8ea12e588
#
_entry.id   e51a621f251447e1554daab8ea12e588
#
_cell.length_a   1.000
_cell.length_b   1.000
_cell.length_c   1.000
_cell.angle_alpha   90.00
_cell.angle_beta   90.00
_cell.angle_gamma   90.00
#
_symmetry.space_group_name_H-M   'P 1'
#
loop_
_entity.id
_entity.type
_entity.pdbx_description
1 polymer ?
#
loop_
_entity_poly.entity_id
_entity_poly.type
_entity_poly.pdbx_seq_one_letter_code
_entity_poly.pdbx_strand_id
1 'polypeptide(L)'
;MSEKIKIKLTVADRVYPLTILPEQESSLRISAKKIEDMTKQLEQNYAVRDKQDVLAMCALQYAAQLENRLENNNTRDEPSIII
;
A
#
# COMPACT_ATOMS: atom_id res chain seq x y z
N MET A 1 22.93 5.58 14.73
CA MET A 1 21.90 4.71 15.04
C MET A 1 20.61 5.43 15.21
N SER A 2 19.59 5.00 14.55
CA SER A 2 18.33 5.69 14.60
C SER A 2 17.48 5.20 15.73
N GLU A 3 16.89 6.13 16.45
CA GLU A 3 15.93 5.77 17.45
C GLU A 3 14.56 5.77 16.84
N LYS A 4 13.72 4.84 17.26
CA LYS A 4 12.37 4.77 16.73
C LYS A 4 11.54 5.94 17.23
N ILE A 5 10.64 6.38 16.38
CA ILE A 5 9.73 7.46 16.72
C ILE A 5 8.30 6.96 16.62
N LYS A 6 7.40 7.68 17.25
CA LYS A 6 5.99 7.35 17.20
C LYS A 6 5.28 8.34 16.32
N ILE A 7 4.49 7.83 15.38
CA ILE A 7 3.68 8.70 14.51
C ILE A 7 2.26 8.16 14.51
N LYS A 8 1.35 8.97 14.00
CA LYS A 8 -0.03 8.57 13.82
C LYS A 8 -0.37 8.70 12.35
N LEU A 9 -0.95 7.65 11.78
CA LEU A 9 -1.40 7.67 10.40
C LEU A 9 -2.89 7.42 10.35
N THR A 10 -3.57 8.18 9.51
CA THR A 10 -5.00 7.97 9.28
C THR A 10 -5.16 7.11 8.03
N VAL A 11 -5.80 5.98 8.19
CA VAL A 11 -6.08 5.06 7.08
C VAL A 11 -7.52 4.59 7.23
N ALA A 12 -8.31 4.77 6.17
CA ALA A 12 -9.71 4.33 6.17
C ALA A 12 -10.48 4.94 7.36
N ASP A 13 -10.28 6.21 7.57
CA ASP A 13 -10.98 7.00 8.59
C ASP A 13 -10.63 6.62 10.02
N ARG A 14 -9.58 5.86 10.22
CA ARG A 14 -9.12 5.52 11.56
C ARG A 14 -7.67 5.93 11.73
N VAL A 15 -7.32 6.28 12.95
CA VAL A 15 -5.96 6.70 13.28
C VAL A 15 -5.22 5.53 13.89
N TYR A 16 -4.04 5.25 13.36
CA TYR A 16 -3.21 4.15 13.82
C TYR A 16 -1.88 4.68 14.33
N PRO A 17 -1.54 4.41 15.59
CA PRO A 17 -0.24 4.80 16.11
C PRO A 17 0.80 3.76 15.67
N LEU A 18 1.92 4.24 15.17
CA LEU A 18 2.98 3.38 14.69
C LEU A 18 4.30 3.78 15.31
N THR A 19 5.12 2.80 15.63
CA THR A 19 6.50 3.03 16.08
C THR A 19 7.40 2.62 14.94
N ILE A 20 8.14 3.58 14.39
CA ILE A 20 8.90 3.36 13.17
C ILE A 20 10.28 3.99 13.27
N LEU A 21 11.13 3.67 12.33
CA LEU A 21 12.40 4.38 12.18
C LEU A 21 12.12 5.72 11.49
N PRO A 22 12.85 6.77 11.85
CA PRO A 22 12.60 8.08 11.24
C PRO A 22 12.64 8.07 9.72
N GLU A 23 13.52 7.27 9.15
CA GLU A 23 13.66 7.25 7.70
C GLU A 23 12.49 6.58 7.01
N GLN A 24 11.60 5.94 7.76
CA GLN A 24 10.41 5.31 7.19
C GLN A 24 9.21 6.27 7.12
N GLU A 25 9.29 7.38 7.83
CA GLU A 25 8.11 8.23 8.00
C GLU A 25 7.59 8.75 6.68
N SER A 26 8.47 9.27 5.85
CA SER A 26 8.04 9.86 4.58
C SER A 26 7.32 8.85 3.70
N SER A 27 7.90 7.66 3.55
CA SER A 27 7.29 6.66 2.68
C SER A 27 5.98 6.13 3.25
N LEU A 28 5.88 6.04 4.57
CA LEU A 28 4.63 5.58 5.18
C LEU A 28 3.52 6.61 5.02
N ARG A 29 3.84 7.90 5.12
CA ARG A 29 2.82 8.94 4.92
C ARG A 29 2.37 8.97 3.47
N ILE A 30 3.29 8.79 2.53
CA ILE A 30 2.93 8.72 1.13
C ILE A 30 2.06 7.49 0.87
N SER A 31 2.42 6.37 1.49
CA SER A 31 1.64 5.14 1.34
C SER A 31 0.23 5.29 1.87
N ALA A 32 0.09 5.93 3.04
CA ALA A 32 -1.24 6.16 3.61
C ALA A 32 -2.09 7.01 2.68
N LYS A 33 -1.48 8.02 2.06
CA LYS A 33 -2.20 8.87 1.12
C LYS A 33 -2.64 8.09 -0.12
N LYS A 34 -1.77 7.23 -0.61
CA LYS A 34 -2.10 6.39 -1.76
C LYS A 34 -3.25 5.44 -1.45
N ILE A 35 -3.25 4.87 -0.25
CA ILE A 35 -4.34 4.00 0.15
C ILE A 35 -5.64 4.79 0.22
N GLU A 36 -5.59 5.99 0.77
CA GLU A 36 -6.79 6.82 0.86
C GLU A 36 -7.34 7.13 -0.51
N ASP A 37 -6.47 7.51 -1.45
CA ASP A 37 -6.90 7.84 -2.81
C ASP A 37 -7.48 6.61 -3.50
N MET A 38 -6.85 5.45 -3.33
CA MET A 38 -7.31 4.22 -3.95
C MET A 38 -8.67 3.81 -3.40
N THR A 39 -8.86 3.93 -2.08
CA THR A 39 -10.14 3.53 -1.50
C THR A 39 -11.26 4.44 -2.00
N LYS A 40 -10.97 5.73 -2.17
CA LYS A 40 -11.99 6.64 -2.72
C LYS A 40 -12.35 6.26 -4.15
N GLN A 41 -11.35 5.91 -4.94
CA GLN A 41 -11.62 5.47 -6.31
C GLN A 41 -12.46 4.20 -6.33
N LEU A 42 -12.14 3.26 -5.48
CA LEU A 42 -12.88 2.00 -5.44
C LEU A 42 -14.33 2.22 -4.99
N GLU A 43 -14.53 3.11 -4.03
CA GLU A 43 -15.86 3.43 -3.57
C GLU A 43 -16.70 4.11 -4.66
N GLN A 44 -16.05 4.90 -5.49
CA GLN A 44 -16.76 5.59 -6.57
C GLN A 44 -17.08 4.66 -7.73
N ASN A 45 -16.15 3.79 -8.07
CA ASN A 45 -16.28 2.91 -9.23
C ASN A 45 -17.10 1.66 -8.96
N TYR A 46 -17.15 1.24 -7.73
CA TYR A 46 -17.88 0.03 -7.35
C TYR A 46 -18.79 0.38 -6.19
N ALA A 47 -19.95 -0.19 -6.17
CA ALA A 47 -20.92 0.11 -5.12
C ALA A 47 -20.56 -0.66 -3.85
N VAL A 48 -19.39 -0.42 -3.31
CA VAL A 48 -18.92 -1.12 -2.12
C VAL A 48 -19.09 -0.21 -0.92
N ARG A 49 -19.77 -0.67 0.10
CA ARG A 49 -20.04 0.15 1.27
C ARG A 49 -19.24 -0.26 2.49
N ASP A 50 -18.82 -1.52 2.54
CA ASP A 50 -18.10 -2.03 3.68
C ASP A 50 -16.62 -1.64 3.55
N LYS A 51 -16.11 -0.91 4.54
CA LYS A 51 -14.72 -0.47 4.53
C LYS A 51 -13.76 -1.64 4.47
N GLN A 52 -14.10 -2.74 5.12
CA GLN A 52 -13.21 -3.91 5.08
C GLN A 52 -13.07 -4.42 3.65
N ASP A 53 -14.19 -4.47 2.91
CA ASP A 53 -14.15 -4.92 1.53
C ASP A 53 -13.34 -3.96 0.66
N VAL A 54 -13.52 -2.66 0.86
CA VAL A 54 -12.78 -1.67 0.11
C VAL A 54 -11.28 -1.80 0.38
N LEU A 55 -10.90 -1.99 1.63
CA LEU A 55 -9.49 -2.15 1.98
C LEU A 55 -8.93 -3.44 1.43
N ALA A 56 -9.71 -4.52 1.42
CA ALA A 56 -9.26 -5.78 0.83
C ALA A 56 -9.00 -5.61 -0.66
N MET A 57 -9.89 -4.91 -1.36
CA MET A 57 -9.70 -4.64 -2.78
C MET A 57 -8.48 -3.77 -3.02
N CYS A 58 -8.27 -2.78 -2.16
CA CYS A 58 -7.11 -1.91 -2.23
C CYS A 58 -5.82 -2.71 -2.05
N ALA A 59 -5.81 -3.58 -1.06
CA ALA A 59 -4.64 -4.41 -0.79
C ALA A 59 -4.34 -5.32 -1.97
N LEU A 60 -5.39 -5.89 -2.56
CA LEU A 60 -5.21 -6.77 -3.71
C LEU A 60 -4.63 -6.01 -4.89
N GLN A 61 -5.10 -4.79 -5.14
CA GLN A 61 -4.58 -3.97 -6.21
C GLN A 61 -3.10 -3.69 -6.03
N TYR A 62 -2.70 -3.29 -4.83
CA TYR A 62 -1.31 -2.97 -4.59
C TYR A 62 -0.43 -4.21 -4.60
N ALA A 63 -0.93 -5.32 -4.08
CA ALA A 63 -0.17 -6.56 -4.11
C ALA A 63 0.04 -7.02 -5.56
N ALA A 64 -0.99 -6.87 -6.39
CA ALA A 64 -0.87 -7.24 -7.79
C ALA A 64 0.15 -6.36 -8.52
N GLN A 65 0.16 -5.07 -8.21
CA GLN A 65 1.14 -4.17 -8.80
C GLN A 65 2.56 -4.55 -8.38
N LEU A 66 2.74 -4.92 -7.13
CA LEU A 66 4.03 -5.34 -6.65
C LEU A 66 4.48 -6.62 -7.35
N GLU A 67 3.60 -7.59 -7.50
CA GLU A 67 3.94 -8.83 -8.18
C GLU A 67 4.31 -8.57 -9.64
N ASN A 68 3.60 -7.68 -10.29
CA ASN A 68 3.94 -7.31 -11.66
C ASN A 68 5.33 -6.74 -11.75
N ARG A 69 5.71 -5.89 -10.81
CA ARG A 69 7.05 -5.33 -10.82
C ARG A 69 8.11 -6.39 -10.61
N LEU A 70 7.85 -7.31 -9.71
CA LEU A 70 8.79 -8.38 -9.44
C LEU A 70 8.94 -9.29 -10.64
N GLU A 71 7.83 -9.60 -11.31
CA GLU A 71 7.90 -10.42 -12.50
C GLU A 71 8.64 -9.73 -13.63
N ASN A 72 8.39 -8.44 -13.81
CA ASN A 72 9.08 -7.68 -14.83
C ASN A 72 10.57 -7.62 -14.57
N ASN A 73 10.95 -7.44 -13.31
CA ASN A 73 12.36 -7.43 -12.96
C ASN A 73 12.99 -8.79 -13.21
N ASN A 74 12.30 -9.85 -12.86
CA ASN A 74 12.81 -11.18 -13.09
C ASN A 74 12.93 -11.47 -14.57
N THR A 75 11.93 -11.06 -15.34
CA THR A 75 11.96 -11.27 -16.76
C THR A 75 13.13 -10.56 -17.39
N ARG A 76 13.41 -9.36 -16.91
CA ARG A 76 14.49 -8.60 -17.44
C ARG A 76 15.82 -9.26 -17.16
N ASP A 77 15.99 -9.78 -15.95
CA ASP A 77 17.24 -10.39 -15.55
C ASP A 77 17.38 -11.80 -16.06
N GLU A 78 16.33 -12.54 -16.12
CA GLU A 78 16.40 -13.93 -16.49
C GLU A 78 15.22 -14.32 -17.32
N PRO A 79 15.20 -13.88 -18.50
CA PRO A 79 14.07 -14.11 -19.35
C PRO A 79 13.70 -15.55 -19.54
N SER A 80 14.65 -16.37 -19.46
CA SER A 80 14.37 -17.75 -19.72
C SER A 80 13.50 -18.39 -18.68
N ILE A 81 13.43 -17.80 -17.56
CA ILE A 81 12.76 -18.40 -16.53
C ILE A 81 11.39 -18.38 -16.68
N ILE A 82 10.95 -17.57 -17.27
CA ILE A 82 9.71 -17.42 -17.30
C ILE A 82 9.06 -18.36 -17.83
N ILE A 83 8.96 -18.94 -17.97
CA ILE A 83 8.35 -19.87 -18.46
C ILE A 83 7.41 -19.95 -18.39
#